data_2edd131699a74111766d806406f56550
#
_entry.id   2edd131699a74111766d806406f56550
#
_cell.length_a   1.000
_cell.length_b   1.000
_cell.length_c   1.000
_cell.angle_alpha   90.00
_cell.angle_beta   90.00
_cell.angle_gamma   90.00
#
_symmetry.space_group_name_H-M   'P 1'
#
loop_
_entity.id
_entity.type
_entity.pdbx_description
1 polymer ?
#
loop_
_entity_poly.entity_id
_entity_poly.type
_entity_poly.pdbx_seq_one_letter_code
_entity_poly.pdbx_strand_id
1 'polypeptide(L)' 'PGSSDIRLKENITQIGTSNGFNIYSWKWNKKGIELGADKYPTVGVIAQEVIKTRPDAVITENGYLKVDYEKLDIQVSILH' A
#
# COMPACT_ATOMS: atom_id res chain seq x y z
N PRO A 1 2.46 3.68 -9.15
CA PRO A 1 2.20 2.57 -8.24
C PRO A 1 3.31 2.41 -7.24
N GLY A 2 2.93 2.33 -5.99
CA GLY A 2 3.87 2.16 -4.90
C GLY A 2 3.83 0.76 -4.33
N SER A 3 4.89 0.40 -3.61
CA SER A 3 4.91 -0.85 -2.88
C SER A 3 3.84 -0.83 -1.81
N SER A 4 2.95 -1.81 -1.83
CA SER A 4 1.85 -1.91 -0.88
C SER A 4 1.76 -3.28 -0.23
N ASP A 5 2.83 -4.07 -0.35
CA ASP A 5 2.91 -5.40 0.22
C ASP A 5 3.05 -5.32 1.73
N ILE A 6 2.20 -6.07 2.44
CA ILE A 6 2.19 -6.06 3.90
C ILE A 6 3.52 -6.53 4.49
N ARG A 7 4.26 -7.38 3.77
CA ARG A 7 5.54 -7.92 4.23
C ARG A 7 6.67 -6.89 4.34
N LEU A 8 6.45 -5.68 3.80
CA LEU A 8 7.42 -4.59 3.84
C LEU A 8 7.10 -3.56 4.92
N LYS A 9 6.07 -3.79 5.72
CA LYS A 9 5.50 -2.81 6.64
C LYS A 9 5.48 -3.32 8.06
N GLU A 10 5.54 -2.39 9.02
CA GLU A 10 5.38 -2.69 10.44
C GLU A 10 4.58 -1.57 11.11
N ASN A 11 4.06 -1.84 12.30
CA ASN A 11 3.25 -0.89 13.07
C ASN A 11 2.06 -0.36 12.24
N ILE A 12 1.35 -1.29 11.59
CA ILE A 12 0.26 -0.98 10.68
C ILE A 12 -0.99 -0.59 11.49
N THR A 13 -1.53 0.59 11.23
CA THR A 13 -2.70 1.12 11.94
C THR A 13 -3.70 1.63 10.92
N GLN A 14 -4.96 1.18 11.01
CA GLN A 14 -6.00 1.72 10.17
C GLN A 14 -6.36 3.14 10.61
N ILE A 15 -6.36 4.07 9.67
CA ILE A 15 -6.64 5.48 9.95
C ILE A 15 -7.92 5.99 9.29
N GLY A 16 -8.53 5.21 8.42
CA GLY A 16 -9.77 5.62 7.75
C GLY A 16 -10.11 4.72 6.59
N THR A 17 -10.99 5.23 5.73
CA THR A 17 -11.38 4.56 4.49
C THR A 17 -11.44 5.59 3.36
N SER A 18 -11.29 5.13 2.14
CA SER A 18 -11.43 5.95 0.95
C SER A 18 -11.98 5.07 -0.17
N ASN A 19 -13.09 5.49 -0.75
CA ASN A 19 -13.74 4.77 -1.85
C ASN A 19 -13.94 3.27 -1.57
N GLY A 20 -14.29 2.95 -0.31
CA GLY A 20 -14.54 1.56 0.10
C GLY A 20 -13.30 0.77 0.48
N PHE A 21 -12.12 1.37 0.40
CA PHE A 21 -10.88 0.72 0.79
C PHE A 21 -10.40 1.24 2.14
N ASN A 22 -9.88 0.33 2.96
CA ASN A 22 -9.27 0.71 4.23
C ASN A 22 -7.95 1.41 3.98
N ILE A 23 -7.72 2.51 4.68
CA ILE A 23 -6.48 3.27 4.60
C ILE A 23 -5.71 3.09 5.90
N TYR A 24 -4.43 2.84 5.77
CA TYR A 24 -3.53 2.54 6.89
C TYR A 24 -2.36 3.49 6.92
N SER A 25 -1.79 3.66 8.10
CA SER A 25 -0.45 4.21 8.27
C SER A 25 0.47 3.09 8.75
N TRP A 26 1.76 3.20 8.44
CA TRP A 26 2.74 2.18 8.84
C TRP A 26 4.13 2.78 8.89
N LYS A 27 5.09 1.96 9.28
CA LYS A 27 6.52 2.21 9.08
C LYS A 27 7.05 1.17 8.11
N TRP A 28 7.99 1.56 7.26
CA TRP A 28 8.68 0.57 6.44
C TRP A 28 9.59 -0.26 7.35
N ASN A 29 9.52 -1.57 7.24
CA ASN A 29 10.40 -2.44 8.00
C ASN A 29 11.77 -2.53 7.33
N LYS A 30 12.68 -3.33 7.90
CA LYS A 30 14.03 -3.45 7.38
C LYS A 30 14.03 -3.87 5.91
N LYS A 31 13.19 -4.83 5.54
CA LYS A 31 13.12 -5.31 4.15
C LYS A 31 12.59 -4.22 3.22
N GLY A 32 11.60 -3.47 3.66
CA GLY A 32 11.08 -2.34 2.88
C GLY A 32 12.15 -1.31 2.59
N ILE A 33 12.95 -0.98 3.60
CA ILE A 33 14.05 -0.02 3.46
C ILE A 33 15.13 -0.57 2.50
N GLU A 34 15.47 -1.83 2.62
CA GLU A 34 16.45 -2.48 1.73
C GLU A 34 16.02 -2.41 0.27
N LEU A 35 14.71 -2.51 0.01
CA LEU A 35 14.17 -2.46 -1.34
C LEU A 35 13.88 -1.05 -1.84
N GLY A 36 14.18 -0.04 -1.03
CA GLY A 36 13.96 1.35 -1.41
C GLY A 36 12.52 1.83 -1.27
N ALA A 37 11.68 1.09 -0.55
CA ALA A 37 10.28 1.48 -0.36
C ALA A 37 10.13 2.74 0.48
N ASP A 38 11.14 3.08 1.29
CA ASP A 38 11.10 4.24 2.16
C ASP A 38 11.07 5.59 1.42
N LYS A 39 11.24 5.59 0.09
CA LYS A 39 11.04 6.79 -0.73
C LYS A 39 9.55 7.06 -0.99
N TYR A 40 8.67 6.13 -0.66
CA TYR A 40 7.23 6.27 -0.82
C TYR A 40 6.56 6.66 0.49
N PRO A 41 5.36 7.27 0.44
CA PRO A 41 4.63 7.61 1.65
C PRO A 41 4.30 6.40 2.52
N THR A 42 4.08 6.65 3.81
CA THR A 42 3.75 5.61 4.79
C THR A 42 2.25 5.54 5.08
N VAL A 43 1.44 5.99 4.13
CA VAL A 43 -0.03 5.96 4.23
C VAL A 43 -0.58 5.40 2.93
N GLY A 44 -1.52 4.49 3.02
CA GLY A 44 -2.16 3.91 1.85
C GLY A 44 -2.90 2.62 2.17
N VAL A 45 -3.09 1.81 1.14
CA VAL A 45 -3.77 0.51 1.25
C VAL A 45 -2.76 -0.60 1.48
N ILE A 46 -3.26 -1.80 1.79
CA ILE A 46 -2.47 -3.02 1.87
C ILE A 46 -2.84 -3.87 0.65
N ALA A 47 -1.84 -4.23 -0.15
CA ALA A 47 -2.08 -4.95 -1.40
C ALA A 47 -2.76 -6.30 -1.18
N GLN A 48 -2.40 -7.03 -0.12
CA GLN A 48 -3.02 -8.30 0.20
C GLN A 48 -4.51 -8.20 0.49
N GLU A 49 -4.95 -7.03 0.93
CA GLU A 49 -6.37 -6.76 1.17
C GLU A 49 -7.07 -6.37 -0.15
N VAL A 50 -6.44 -5.48 -0.92
CA VAL A 50 -6.99 -5.00 -2.18
C VAL A 50 -7.20 -6.14 -3.19
N ILE A 51 -6.26 -7.08 -3.25
CA ILE A 51 -6.31 -8.16 -4.23
C ILE A 51 -7.56 -9.03 -4.11
N LYS A 52 -8.18 -9.04 -2.94
CA LYS A 52 -9.40 -9.83 -2.71
C LYS A 52 -10.60 -9.29 -3.47
N THR A 53 -10.65 -7.99 -3.72
CA THR A 53 -11.78 -7.34 -4.38
C THR A 53 -11.39 -6.69 -5.71
N ARG A 54 -10.15 -6.27 -5.87
CA ARG A 54 -9.67 -5.60 -7.07
C ARG A 54 -8.32 -6.16 -7.52
N PRO A 55 -8.29 -7.43 -7.93
CA PRO A 55 -7.03 -8.03 -8.40
C PRO A 55 -6.45 -7.32 -9.63
N ASP A 56 -7.29 -6.65 -10.42
CA ASP A 56 -6.84 -5.87 -11.59
C ASP A 56 -5.97 -4.68 -11.21
N ALA A 57 -6.05 -4.22 -9.95
CA ALA A 57 -5.27 -3.08 -9.47
C ALA A 57 -3.96 -3.49 -8.78
N VAL A 58 -3.69 -4.80 -8.70
CA VAL A 58 -2.51 -5.31 -8.00
C VAL A 58 -1.58 -6.01 -8.99
N ILE A 59 -0.31 -5.64 -8.95
CA ILE A 59 0.72 -6.28 -9.77
C ILE A 59 1.81 -6.83 -8.86
N THR A 60 2.53 -7.82 -9.37
CA THR A 60 3.68 -8.40 -8.68
C THR A 60 4.96 -7.94 -9.37
N GLU A 61 5.91 -7.44 -8.60
CA GLU A 61 7.21 -7.05 -9.12
C GLU A 61 8.28 -7.51 -8.13
N ASN A 62 9.23 -8.29 -8.62
CA ASN A 62 10.31 -8.84 -7.79
C ASN A 62 9.79 -9.63 -6.57
N GLY A 63 8.65 -10.31 -6.74
CA GLY A 63 8.05 -11.12 -5.68
C GLY A 63 7.22 -10.36 -4.68
N TYR A 64 7.07 -9.04 -4.83
CA TYR A 64 6.29 -8.21 -3.92
C TYR A 64 5.14 -7.53 -4.65
N LEU A 65 4.05 -7.28 -3.91
CA LEU A 65 2.85 -6.72 -4.48
C LEU A 65 2.90 -5.19 -4.50
N LYS A 66 2.40 -4.60 -5.58
CA LYS A 66 2.23 -3.17 -5.76
C LYS A 66 0.79 -2.88 -6.15
N VAL A 67 0.31 -1.71 -5.81
CA VAL A 67 -1.05 -1.30 -6.12
C VAL A 67 -1.04 -0.10 -7.07
N ASP A 68 -1.87 -0.18 -8.09
CA ASP A 68 -2.15 0.95 -8.97
C ASP A 68 -3.28 1.76 -8.36
N TYR A 69 -2.92 2.83 -7.66
CA TYR A 69 -3.89 3.67 -6.95
C TYR A 69 -4.88 4.36 -7.88
N GLU A 70 -4.50 4.63 -9.12
CA GLU A 70 -5.42 5.25 -10.07
C GLU A 70 -6.62 4.35 -10.34
N LYS A 71 -6.41 3.05 -10.39
CA LYS A 71 -7.51 2.10 -10.60
C LYS A 71 -8.46 2.03 -9.41
N LEU A 72 -8.01 2.39 -8.24
CA LEU A 72 -8.83 2.40 -7.03
C LEU A 72 -9.60 3.71 -6.85
N ASP A 73 -9.23 4.72 -7.61
CA ASP A 73 -9.81 6.06 -7.51
C ASP A 73 -9.74 6.62 -6.08
N ILE A 74 -8.59 6.48 -5.45
CA ILE A 74 -8.31 7.02 -4.13
C ILE A 74 -7.15 8.01 -4.19
N GLN A 75 -7.18 9.00 -3.31
CA GLN A 75 -6.14 10.03 -3.23
C GLN A 75 -5.45 9.95 -1.90
N VAL A 76 -4.33 9.24 -1.86
CA VAL A 76 -3.57 9.04 -0.64
C VAL A 76 -2.80 10.29 -0.23
N SER A 77 -2.38 11.09 -1.21
CA SER A 77 -1.56 12.28 -0.97
C SER A 77 -2.24 13.32 -0.10
N ILE A 78 -3.56 13.34 -0.03
CA ILE A 78 -4.29 14.30 0.81
C ILE A 78 -4.38 13.88 2.27
N LEU A 79 -3.86 12.71 2.61
CA LEU A 79 -3.95 12.17 3.97
C LEU A 79 -2.80 12.61 4.88
N HIS A 80 -1.94 13.50 4.40
CA HIS A 80 -0.83 14.02 5.21
C HIS A 80 -0.80 15.53 5.29
#